data_eb708df2670367fb862dad3b05f975c7
#
_entry.id   eb708df2670367fb862dad3b05f975c7
#
_cell.length_a   1.000
_cell.length_b   1.000
_cell.length_c   1.000
_cell.angle_alpha   90.00
_cell.angle_beta   90.00
_cell.angle_gamma   90.00
#
_symmetry.space_group_name_H-M   'P 1'
#
loop_
_entity.id
_entity.type
_entity.pdbx_description
1 polymer ?
#
loop_
_entity_poly.entity_id
_entity_poly.type
_entity_poly.pdbx_seq_one_letter_code
_entity_poly.pdbx_strand_id
1 'polypeptide(L)'
;MQHTGGIARAVKRAAVAVVAAVLMSGCSSDDHPARAKEWQRDYCSKLGSWQDVAHATTTGEADADQSSESESESDDTESAGHAVIEASKRLDRAGLEHGGTRILDDTVNAVGGDVGAEGRAVSYCDDSGFETLVGSVG
;
A
#
# COMPACT_ATOMS: atom_id res chain seq x y z
N MET A 1 36.82 -78.09 -9.02
CA MET A 1 36.08 -78.39 -7.77
C MET A 1 35.22 -77.17 -7.46
N GLN A 2 33.97 -77.40 -7.57
CA GLN A 2 32.88 -76.97 -6.70
C GLN A 2 32.50 -75.45 -6.77
N HIS A 3 31.42 -75.24 -7.31
CA HIS A 3 30.05 -75.14 -6.77
C HIS A 3 29.82 -73.73 -6.27
N THR A 4 28.78 -73.04 -6.50
CA THR A 4 27.36 -73.25 -6.48
C THR A 4 26.75 -71.90 -6.80
N GLY A 5 25.88 -71.70 -7.69
CA GLY A 5 24.49 -71.97 -7.48
C GLY A 5 23.87 -70.93 -6.57
N GLY A 6 23.48 -69.76 -7.06
CA GLY A 6 22.83 -68.73 -6.28
C GLY A 6 21.65 -68.12 -7.08
N ILE A 7 20.61 -68.68 -6.88
CA ILE A 7 19.19 -68.42 -7.15
C ILE A 7 18.86 -66.95 -7.27
N ALA A 8 18.47 -66.57 -8.49
CA ALA A 8 17.78 -65.31 -8.76
C ALA A 8 16.40 -65.31 -8.09
N ARG A 9 16.23 -64.53 -7.05
CA ARG A 9 14.91 -64.17 -6.55
C ARG A 9 14.49 -62.87 -7.17
N ALA A 10 13.68 -63.01 -8.20
CA ALA A 10 12.92 -61.91 -8.75
C ALA A 10 11.90 -61.41 -7.71
N VAL A 11 12.21 -60.31 -7.07
CA VAL A 11 11.27 -59.59 -6.24
C VAL A 11 10.51 -58.65 -7.17
N LYS A 12 9.33 -59.07 -7.57
CA LYS A 12 8.35 -58.16 -8.20
C LYS A 12 7.91 -57.16 -7.15
N ARG A 13 8.49 -55.98 -7.19
CA ARG A 13 7.97 -54.84 -6.43
C ARG A 13 6.80 -54.23 -7.23
N ALA A 14 5.61 -54.54 -6.77
CA ALA A 14 4.42 -53.83 -7.18
C ALA A 14 4.56 -52.38 -6.71
N ALA A 15 4.78 -51.47 -7.65
CA ALA A 15 4.72 -50.06 -7.40
C ALA A 15 3.24 -49.67 -7.25
N VAL A 16 2.80 -49.55 -6.02
CA VAL A 16 1.51 -48.88 -5.73
C VAL A 16 1.75 -47.39 -5.90
N ALA A 17 1.37 -46.87 -7.04
CA ALA A 17 1.30 -45.46 -7.26
C ALA A 17 0.08 -44.90 -6.49
N VAL A 18 0.30 -44.44 -5.27
CA VAL A 18 -0.67 -43.62 -4.57
C VAL A 18 -0.62 -42.24 -5.19
N VAL A 19 -1.53 -42.00 -6.13
CA VAL A 19 -1.82 -40.66 -6.60
C VAL A 19 -2.60 -39.95 -5.49
N ALA A 20 -1.88 -39.30 -4.61
CA ALA A 20 -2.47 -38.31 -3.71
C ALA A 20 -2.87 -37.12 -4.57
N ALA A 21 -4.11 -37.06 -5.01
CA ALA A 21 -4.71 -35.85 -5.53
C ALA A 21 -4.84 -34.86 -4.36
N VAL A 22 -3.80 -34.05 -4.17
CA VAL A 22 -3.87 -32.87 -3.32
C VAL A 22 -4.74 -31.87 -4.08
N LEU A 23 -6.02 -31.88 -3.75
CA LEU A 23 -6.89 -30.76 -4.07
C LEU A 23 -6.41 -29.58 -3.23
N MET A 24 -5.40 -28.88 -3.73
CA MET A 24 -5.09 -27.54 -3.31
C MET A 24 -6.31 -26.71 -3.68
N SER A 25 -7.22 -26.56 -2.73
CA SER A 25 -8.16 -25.44 -2.77
C SER A 25 -7.33 -24.19 -2.81
N GLY A 26 -7.04 -23.72 -4.03
CA GLY A 26 -6.37 -22.47 -4.26
C GLY A 26 -7.25 -21.36 -3.72
N CYS A 27 -7.03 -20.96 -2.45
CA CYS A 27 -7.32 -19.59 -2.07
C CYS A 27 -6.47 -18.75 -3.00
N SER A 28 -7.14 -18.03 -3.89
CA SER A 28 -6.53 -17.18 -4.90
C SER A 28 -5.64 -16.15 -4.22
N SER A 29 -4.35 -16.43 -4.14
CA SER A 29 -3.33 -15.48 -3.68
C SER A 29 -3.03 -14.42 -4.75
N ASP A 30 -3.67 -14.52 -5.92
CA ASP A 30 -3.43 -13.65 -7.07
C ASP A 30 -4.04 -12.25 -6.93
N ASP A 31 -5.03 -12.07 -6.05
CA ASP A 31 -5.67 -10.76 -5.83
C ASP A 31 -4.86 -9.83 -4.90
N HIS A 32 -3.88 -10.34 -4.17
CA HIS A 32 -3.12 -9.55 -3.20
C HIS A 32 -2.29 -8.42 -3.81
N PRO A 33 -1.47 -8.64 -4.86
CA PRO A 33 -0.66 -7.57 -5.43
C PRO A 33 -1.50 -6.52 -6.16
N ALA A 34 -2.57 -6.92 -6.85
CA ALA A 34 -3.47 -5.98 -7.52
C ALA A 34 -4.21 -5.10 -6.51
N ARG A 35 -4.72 -5.69 -5.43
CA ARG A 35 -5.39 -4.97 -4.34
C ARG A 35 -4.43 -4.04 -3.59
N ALA A 36 -3.19 -4.46 -3.36
CA ALA A 36 -2.16 -3.63 -2.76
C ALA A 36 -1.92 -2.37 -3.61
N LYS A 37 -1.77 -2.52 -4.91
CA LYS A 37 -1.62 -1.40 -5.85
C LYS A 37 -2.83 -0.47 -5.89
N GLU A 38 -4.03 -1.02 -5.79
CA GLU A 38 -5.26 -0.23 -5.71
C GLU A 38 -5.29 0.62 -4.43
N TRP A 39 -4.94 0.06 -3.27
CA TRP A 39 -4.88 0.80 -2.01
C TRP A 39 -3.78 1.86 -1.99
N GLN A 40 -2.61 1.57 -2.56
CA GLN A 40 -1.54 2.55 -2.72
C GLN A 40 -1.98 3.71 -3.61
N ARG A 41 -2.63 3.41 -4.72
CA ARG A 41 -3.17 4.43 -5.63
C ARG A 41 -4.25 5.28 -4.96
N ASP A 42 -5.19 4.65 -4.24
CA ASP A 42 -6.24 5.34 -3.49
C ASP A 42 -5.64 6.29 -2.45
N TYR A 43 -4.63 5.84 -1.71
CA TYR A 43 -3.90 6.66 -0.76
C TYR A 43 -3.24 7.86 -1.44
N CYS A 44 -2.45 7.64 -2.48
CA CYS A 44 -1.73 8.71 -3.17
C CYS A 44 -2.66 9.72 -3.84
N SER A 45 -3.80 9.27 -4.38
CA SER A 45 -4.84 10.16 -4.91
C SER A 45 -5.45 11.04 -3.81
N LYS A 46 -5.71 10.49 -2.63
CA LYS A 46 -6.23 11.25 -1.49
C LYS A 46 -5.19 12.22 -0.92
N LEU A 47 -3.92 11.80 -0.88
CA LEU A 47 -2.82 12.66 -0.45
C LEU A 47 -2.70 13.88 -1.37
N GLY A 48 -2.72 13.68 -2.69
CA GLY A 48 -2.70 14.77 -3.66
C GLY A 48 -3.90 15.71 -3.51
N SER A 49 -5.11 15.16 -3.36
CA SER A 49 -6.31 15.97 -3.15
C SER A 49 -6.24 16.79 -1.86
N TRP A 50 -5.69 16.23 -0.78
CA TRP A 50 -5.46 16.98 0.46
C TRP A 50 -4.42 18.08 0.25
N GLN A 51 -3.32 17.80 -0.45
CA GLN A 51 -2.29 18.80 -0.76
C GLN A 51 -2.88 19.98 -1.53
N ASP A 52 -3.74 19.72 -2.53
CA ASP A 52 -4.38 20.76 -3.34
C ASP A 52 -5.18 21.73 -2.47
N VAL A 53 -5.99 21.23 -1.55
CA VAL A 53 -6.80 22.10 -0.67
C VAL A 53 -5.94 22.73 0.43
N ALA A 54 -5.01 22.02 1.03
CA ALA A 54 -4.15 22.53 2.11
C ALA A 54 -3.21 23.64 1.62
N HIS A 55 -2.69 23.52 0.39
CA HIS A 55 -1.79 24.51 -0.20
C HIS A 55 -2.53 25.68 -0.84
N ALA A 56 -3.78 25.48 -1.30
CA ALA A 56 -4.63 26.57 -1.80
C ALA A 56 -4.94 27.58 -0.69
N THR A 57 -5.24 27.12 0.53
CA THR A 57 -5.49 28.02 1.68
C THR A 57 -4.27 28.83 2.08
N THR A 58 -3.05 28.30 1.86
CA THR A 58 -1.80 28.99 2.21
C THR A 58 -1.44 30.11 1.21
N THR A 59 -1.89 29.99 -0.05
CA THR A 59 -1.61 31.00 -1.10
C THR A 59 -2.65 32.10 -1.16
N GLY A 60 -3.81 31.94 -0.52
CA GLY A 60 -4.94 32.87 -0.54
C GLY A 60 -4.86 34.07 0.40
N GLU A 61 -3.81 34.19 1.24
CA GLU A 61 -3.70 35.26 2.25
C GLU A 61 -3.30 36.66 1.71
N ALA A 62 -3.32 36.87 0.39
CA ALA A 62 -2.90 38.15 -0.19
C ALA A 62 -4.06 39.13 -0.49
N ASP A 63 -5.33 38.73 -0.40
CA ASP A 63 -6.48 39.59 -0.65
C ASP A 63 -7.49 39.56 0.51
N ALA A 64 -7.31 40.48 1.44
CA ALA A 64 -8.12 40.67 2.63
C ALA A 64 -9.49 41.30 2.32
N ASP A 65 -10.44 40.57 1.72
CA ASP A 65 -11.85 41.00 1.70
C ASP A 65 -12.90 39.90 1.48
N GLN A 66 -12.74 38.70 2.02
CA GLN A 66 -13.76 37.65 1.94
C GLN A 66 -13.88 36.84 3.24
N SER A 67 -14.60 37.39 4.21
CA SER A 67 -14.82 36.79 5.53
C SER A 67 -15.81 35.60 5.54
N SER A 68 -16.33 35.17 4.39
CA SER A 68 -17.36 34.13 4.31
C SER A 68 -16.90 32.82 3.65
N GLU A 69 -15.73 32.79 3.01
CA GLU A 69 -15.20 31.60 2.34
C GLU A 69 -14.26 30.78 3.21
N SER A 70 -13.67 31.38 4.26
CA SER A 70 -12.70 30.74 5.13
C SER A 70 -13.25 29.54 5.94
N GLU A 71 -14.53 29.50 6.25
CA GLU A 71 -15.13 28.38 7.00
C GLU A 71 -15.32 27.15 6.12
N SER A 72 -15.69 27.31 4.84
CA SER A 72 -15.85 26.21 3.87
C SER A 72 -14.49 25.56 3.53
N GLU A 73 -13.46 26.36 3.33
CA GLU A 73 -12.12 25.86 2.99
C GLU A 73 -11.47 25.06 4.14
N SER A 74 -11.73 25.46 5.38
CA SER A 74 -11.27 24.73 6.57
C SER A 74 -11.94 23.36 6.68
N ASP A 75 -13.24 23.27 6.41
CA ASP A 75 -14.01 22.04 6.44
C ASP A 75 -13.55 21.07 5.33
N ASP A 76 -13.24 21.59 4.14
CA ASP A 76 -12.74 20.79 3.01
C ASP A 76 -11.34 20.23 3.30
N THR A 77 -10.45 21.03 3.87
CA THR A 77 -9.10 20.60 4.25
C THR A 77 -9.14 19.53 5.36
N GLU A 78 -9.98 19.72 6.37
CA GLU A 78 -10.17 18.74 7.44
C GLU A 78 -10.75 17.44 6.89
N SER A 79 -11.76 17.50 6.06
CA SER A 79 -12.39 16.33 5.42
C SER A 79 -11.38 15.56 4.55
N ALA A 80 -10.59 16.27 3.73
CA ALA A 80 -9.54 15.67 2.91
C ALA A 80 -8.44 15.05 3.78
N GLY A 81 -8.03 15.71 4.87
CA GLY A 81 -7.08 15.20 5.85
C GLY A 81 -7.56 13.88 6.48
N HIS A 82 -8.82 13.83 6.90
CA HIS A 82 -9.41 12.60 7.42
C HIS A 82 -9.42 11.48 6.38
N ALA A 83 -9.75 11.77 5.13
CA ALA A 83 -9.80 10.78 4.06
C ALA A 83 -8.42 10.14 3.78
N VAL A 84 -7.35 10.94 3.76
CA VAL A 84 -5.99 10.43 3.54
C VAL A 84 -5.49 9.63 4.75
N ILE A 85 -5.81 10.04 5.99
CA ILE A 85 -5.48 9.28 7.21
C ILE A 85 -6.19 7.91 7.20
N GLU A 86 -7.45 7.83 6.83
CA GLU A 86 -8.16 6.55 6.73
C GLU A 86 -7.56 5.63 5.66
N ALA A 87 -7.11 6.18 4.54
CA ALA A 87 -6.41 5.41 3.51
C ALA A 87 -5.04 4.90 4.03
N SER A 88 -4.26 5.73 4.75
CA SER A 88 -2.99 5.32 5.33
C SER A 88 -3.13 4.22 6.39
N LYS A 89 -4.18 4.24 7.21
CA LYS A 89 -4.51 3.15 8.14
C LYS A 89 -4.73 1.81 7.44
N ARG A 90 -5.25 1.83 6.23
CA ARG A 90 -5.44 0.63 5.43
C ARG A 90 -4.12 0.06 4.94
N LEU A 91 -3.20 0.94 4.50
CA LEU A 91 -1.85 0.55 4.08
C LEU A 91 -1.05 -0.04 5.25
N ASP A 92 -1.09 0.61 6.42
CA ASP A 92 -0.42 0.15 7.64
C ASP A 92 -0.91 -1.25 8.04
N ARG A 93 -2.22 -1.47 8.11
CA ARG A 93 -2.81 -2.78 8.41
C ARG A 93 -2.48 -3.87 7.41
N ALA A 94 -2.24 -3.50 6.16
CA ALA A 94 -1.87 -4.42 5.08
C ALA A 94 -0.35 -4.67 5.00
N GLY A 95 0.46 -4.00 5.82
CA GLY A 95 1.92 -4.10 5.80
C GLY A 95 2.54 -3.58 4.50
N LEU A 96 1.92 -2.58 3.88
CA LEU A 96 2.35 -1.99 2.61
C LEU A 96 3.30 -0.79 2.79
N GLU A 97 3.95 -0.71 3.93
CA GLU A 97 4.98 0.29 4.21
C GLU A 97 6.30 -0.09 3.52
N HIS A 98 7.04 0.89 3.04
CA HIS A 98 8.36 0.69 2.44
C HIS A 98 9.42 1.55 3.14
N GLY A 99 10.66 1.09 3.06
CA GLY A 99 11.82 1.89 3.45
C GLY A 99 11.87 2.30 4.91
N GLY A 100 11.16 1.59 5.79
CA GLY A 100 11.05 1.93 7.20
C GLY A 100 10.12 3.11 7.49
N THR A 101 9.40 3.61 6.50
CA THR A 101 8.43 4.69 6.62
C THR A 101 7.15 4.16 7.24
N ARG A 102 6.73 4.77 8.34
CA ARG A 102 5.43 4.50 8.96
C ARG A 102 4.39 5.41 8.34
N ILE A 103 3.79 4.96 7.25
CA ILE A 103 2.94 5.80 6.40
C ILE A 103 1.77 6.43 7.15
N LEU A 104 1.22 5.75 8.14
CA LEU A 104 0.18 6.31 9.00
C LEU A 104 0.72 7.47 9.84
N ASP A 105 1.88 7.28 10.50
CA ASP A 105 2.49 8.30 11.35
C ASP A 105 2.89 9.53 10.51
N ASP A 106 3.50 9.31 9.34
CA ASP A 106 3.88 10.40 8.44
C ASP A 106 2.66 11.15 7.91
N THR A 107 1.57 10.43 7.57
CA THR A 107 0.33 11.06 7.10
C THR A 107 -0.32 11.92 8.19
N VAL A 108 -0.40 11.42 9.42
CA VAL A 108 -0.97 12.17 10.55
C VAL A 108 -0.15 13.42 10.83
N ASN A 109 1.19 13.32 10.82
CA ASN A 109 2.07 14.46 11.04
C ASN A 109 2.00 15.47 9.89
N ALA A 110 1.92 14.98 8.63
CA ALA A 110 1.77 15.84 7.46
C ALA A 110 0.47 16.67 7.53
N VAL A 111 -0.65 16.01 7.82
CA VAL A 111 -1.94 16.70 8.01
C VAL A 111 -1.89 17.67 9.19
N GLY A 112 -1.07 17.40 10.20
CA GLY A 112 -0.78 18.30 11.32
C GLY A 112 0.19 19.45 10.98
N GLY A 113 0.69 19.55 9.74
CA GLY A 113 1.56 20.63 9.27
C GLY A 113 3.05 20.35 9.27
N ASP A 114 3.47 19.09 9.46
CA ASP A 114 4.89 18.70 9.34
C ASP A 114 5.26 18.48 7.86
N VAL A 115 5.95 19.47 7.28
CA VAL A 115 6.41 19.44 5.88
C VAL A 115 7.39 18.27 5.62
N GLY A 116 8.20 17.90 6.61
CA GLY A 116 9.10 16.74 6.49
C GLY A 116 8.35 15.42 6.40
N ALA A 117 7.28 15.26 7.17
CA ALA A 117 6.39 14.11 7.11
C ALA A 117 5.62 14.08 5.79
N GLU A 118 5.17 15.23 5.30
CA GLU A 118 4.55 15.34 3.97
C GLU A 118 5.51 14.87 2.87
N GLY A 119 6.77 15.33 2.90
CA GLY A 119 7.80 14.90 1.95
C GLY A 119 8.03 13.39 1.97
N ARG A 120 7.98 12.74 3.14
CA ARG A 120 8.10 11.28 3.23
C ARG A 120 6.87 10.57 2.68
N ALA A 121 5.67 11.10 2.91
CA ALA A 121 4.43 10.58 2.33
C ALA A 121 4.42 10.69 0.80
N VAL A 122 4.90 11.80 0.24
CA VAL A 122 5.10 11.98 -1.21
C VAL A 122 6.11 10.97 -1.75
N SER A 123 7.26 10.80 -1.10
CA SER A 123 8.28 9.82 -1.51
C SER A 123 7.73 8.39 -1.53
N TYR A 124 6.85 8.05 -0.60
CA TYR A 124 6.16 6.75 -0.63
C TYR A 124 5.33 6.57 -1.92
N CYS A 125 4.66 7.62 -2.38
CA CYS A 125 3.89 7.58 -3.62
C CYS A 125 4.78 7.48 -4.85
N ASP A 126 5.92 8.19 -4.87
CA ASP A 126 6.92 8.09 -5.93
C ASP A 126 7.47 6.67 -6.03
N ASP A 127 7.88 6.08 -4.92
CA ASP A 127 8.40 4.71 -4.83
C ASP A 127 7.34 3.65 -5.22
N SER A 128 6.08 3.96 -5.01
CA SER A 128 4.94 3.11 -5.38
C SER A 128 4.54 3.25 -6.87
N GLY A 129 5.11 4.22 -7.60
CA GLY A 129 4.83 4.51 -9.00
C GLY A 129 3.61 5.39 -9.23
N PHE A 130 3.27 6.24 -8.25
CA PHE A 130 2.14 7.18 -8.29
C PHE A 130 2.55 8.63 -8.11
N GLU A 131 3.76 8.97 -8.56
CA GLU A 131 4.35 10.31 -8.51
C GLU A 131 3.46 11.39 -9.15
N THR A 132 2.65 11.02 -10.13
CA THR A 132 1.76 11.97 -10.82
C THR A 132 0.50 12.35 -10.03
N LEU A 133 0.25 11.68 -8.93
CA LEU A 133 -0.93 11.91 -8.09
C LEU A 133 -0.67 12.86 -6.92
N VAL A 134 0.60 13.16 -6.65
CA VAL A 134 1.02 14.00 -5.52
C VAL A 134 1.84 15.20 -6.01
N GLY A 135 1.74 16.32 -5.28
CA GLY A 135 2.55 17.51 -5.54
C GLY A 135 3.96 17.37 -4.95
N SER A 136 4.94 17.96 -5.61
CA SER A 136 6.27 18.08 -5.04
C SER A 136 6.22 19.01 -3.82
N VAL A 137 6.75 18.55 -2.70
CA VAL A 137 6.95 19.40 -1.51
C VAL A 137 8.17 20.27 -1.78
N GLY A 138 7.91 21.50 -2.12
CA GLY A 138 8.95 22.48 -2.46
C GLY A 138 9.57 23.13 -1.25
#